data_ffd56bed58e721e68ef3e01a4dc797d2
#
_entry.id   ffd56bed58e721e68ef3e01a4dc797d2
#
_cell.length_a   1.000
_cell.length_b   1.000
_cell.length_c   1.000
_cell.angle_alpha   90.00
_cell.angle_beta   90.00
_cell.angle_gamma   90.00
#
_symmetry.space_group_name_H-M   'P 1'
#
loop_
_entity.id
_entity.type
_entity.pdbx_description
1 polymer ?
#
loop_
_entity_poly.entity_id
_entity_poly.type
_entity_poly.pdbx_seq_one_letter_code
_entity_poly.pdbx_strand_id
1 'polypeptide(L)'
;MNKQYERKVKENKPVVAICYDFDKTLTPDDMQAQGFIQSVGYDVNSFWEKSNGLAEQNEMDQNLAYMYTMLHESEGKVLFTKKSLRDYGSKIQLFPGVEEWFERIRDYAKDKGVIIEHYIISSGLKEMIEGTKVASSFERIYASSFYYNDRDVAEWPAQVVNYTNKTQFLFRIEKGTLDINDSGINDYFPTETMRVPFRNIIYIGDSDTDIPCMKLVNSNGGHSIGVYNPATQKKEKVYKMMHDKRIKYFAPADYSEGSELDALVKAIIDRTYYNELLEEIHFKNKKEYELDEANFSEEQKLKKSLLLNLEESGSFRTTHTVIAELRKVDYWSPDEIDWLIDIALSKRSCYVKTSFFMLHYPHPPIQGALT
;
A
#
# COMPACT_ATOMS: atom_id res chain seq x y z
N MET A 1 -27.96 -11.40 3.64
CA MET A 1 -27.83 -10.63 2.38
C MET A 1 -26.38 -10.61 1.99
N ASN A 2 -26.02 -11.16 0.82
CA ASN A 2 -24.66 -11.02 0.33
C ASN A 2 -24.43 -9.55 -0.03
N LYS A 3 -23.57 -8.85 0.71
CA LYS A 3 -23.15 -7.49 0.38
C LYS A 3 -22.34 -7.59 -0.91
N GLN A 4 -22.86 -7.01 -1.99
CA GLN A 4 -22.11 -6.91 -3.23
C GLN A 4 -21.13 -5.75 -3.08
N TYR A 5 -19.84 -6.05 -3.15
CA TYR A 5 -18.79 -5.03 -3.12
C TYR A 5 -18.61 -4.47 -4.53
N GLU A 6 -18.47 -3.16 -4.63
CA GLU A 6 -18.21 -2.49 -5.89
C GLU A 6 -16.74 -2.16 -6.02
N ARG A 7 -16.10 -2.71 -7.06
CA ARG A 7 -14.71 -2.41 -7.38
C ARG A 7 -14.63 -1.06 -8.10
N LYS A 8 -13.73 -0.18 -7.68
CA LYS A 8 -13.36 0.99 -8.47
C LYS A 8 -12.53 0.54 -9.69
N VAL A 9 -13.02 0.83 -10.88
CA VAL A 9 -12.34 0.48 -12.13
C VAL A 9 -11.41 1.59 -12.60
N LYS A 10 -10.49 1.26 -13.52
CA LYS A 10 -9.61 2.23 -14.16
C LYS A 10 -10.43 3.29 -14.89
N GLU A 11 -10.07 4.54 -14.72
CA GLU A 11 -10.70 5.69 -15.38
C GLU A 11 -9.90 6.11 -16.62
N ASN A 12 -10.48 7.03 -17.42
CA ASN A 12 -9.80 7.57 -18.61
C ASN A 12 -8.64 8.54 -18.25
N LYS A 13 -8.42 8.80 -16.97
CA LYS A 13 -7.33 9.63 -16.47
C LYS A 13 -6.48 8.81 -15.52
N PRO A 14 -5.17 9.02 -15.49
CA PRO A 14 -4.30 8.36 -14.52
C PRO A 14 -4.69 8.76 -13.09
N VAL A 15 -4.67 7.78 -12.19
CA VAL A 15 -4.92 7.99 -10.77
C VAL A 15 -3.60 7.85 -10.03
N VAL A 16 -3.29 8.81 -9.18
CA VAL A 16 -2.19 8.74 -8.20
C VAL A 16 -2.79 8.59 -6.81
N ALA A 17 -2.42 7.55 -6.10
CA ALA A 17 -2.78 7.36 -4.70
C ALA A 17 -1.64 7.87 -3.80
N ILE A 18 -1.96 8.80 -2.91
CA ILE A 18 -1.04 9.24 -1.86
C ILE A 18 -1.50 8.60 -0.56
N CYS A 19 -0.69 7.68 -0.05
CA CYS A 19 -0.94 6.95 1.18
C CYS A 19 -0.09 7.52 2.30
N TYR A 20 -0.72 7.82 3.44
CA TYR A 20 -0.07 8.41 4.59
C TYR A 20 -0.16 7.47 5.79
N ASP A 21 0.90 7.36 6.57
CA ASP A 21 0.74 7.10 7.99
C ASP A 21 0.13 8.36 8.65
N PHE A 22 -0.34 8.27 9.89
CA PHE A 22 -1.00 9.39 10.53
C PHE A 22 -0.14 10.02 11.64
N ASP A 23 0.19 9.23 12.66
CA ASP A 23 0.97 9.70 13.81
C ASP A 23 2.40 10.06 13.38
N LYS A 24 2.89 11.21 13.81
CA LYS A 24 4.21 11.76 13.45
C LYS A 24 4.46 11.95 11.95
N THR A 25 3.42 11.71 11.14
CA THR A 25 3.42 11.94 9.70
C THR A 25 2.55 13.15 9.33
N LEU A 26 1.28 13.18 9.72
CA LEU A 26 0.37 14.32 9.58
C LEU A 26 0.25 15.13 10.87
N THR A 27 0.67 14.57 11.98
CA THR A 27 0.60 15.13 13.34
C THR A 27 1.99 15.17 13.96
N PRO A 28 2.27 16.10 14.89
CA PRO A 28 3.59 16.18 15.53
C PRO A 28 3.86 15.06 16.55
N ASP A 29 2.82 14.35 17.05
CA ASP A 29 2.92 13.33 18.09
C ASP A 29 1.82 12.26 17.89
N ASP A 30 1.91 11.18 18.68
CA ASP A 30 0.91 10.12 18.70
C ASP A 30 -0.47 10.70 19.10
N MET A 31 -1.53 10.31 18.41
CA MET A 31 -2.87 10.86 18.65
C MET A 31 -3.36 10.58 20.08
N GLN A 32 -2.99 9.46 20.68
CA GLN A 32 -3.37 9.10 22.04
C GLN A 32 -2.70 10.02 23.07
N ALA A 33 -1.49 10.51 22.77
CA ALA A 33 -0.75 11.43 23.61
C ALA A 33 -1.34 12.84 23.64
N GLN A 34 -2.24 13.15 22.70
CA GLN A 34 -2.84 14.47 22.57
C GLN A 34 -4.18 14.61 23.32
N GLY A 35 -4.27 14.05 24.51
CA GLY A 35 -5.39 14.27 25.43
C GLY A 35 -6.01 13.00 26.03
N PHE A 36 -6.07 11.87 25.30
CA PHE A 36 -6.66 10.66 25.83
C PHE A 36 -5.86 10.09 27.03
N ILE A 37 -4.56 9.91 26.89
CA ILE A 37 -3.67 9.33 27.91
C ILE A 37 -3.79 10.13 29.22
N GLN A 38 -3.80 11.45 29.14
CA GLN A 38 -3.92 12.32 30.31
C GLN A 38 -5.31 12.20 30.95
N SER A 39 -6.37 12.01 30.16
CA SER A 39 -7.74 11.88 30.65
C SER A 39 -7.98 10.61 31.44
N VAL A 40 -7.18 9.56 31.21
CA VAL A 40 -7.21 8.33 31.98
C VAL A 40 -6.19 8.30 33.13
N GLY A 41 -5.52 9.43 33.39
CA GLY A 41 -4.67 9.65 34.56
C GLY A 41 -3.23 9.15 34.42
N TYR A 42 -2.73 9.01 33.18
CA TYR A 42 -1.36 8.65 32.90
C TYR A 42 -0.56 9.82 32.29
N ASP A 43 0.74 9.84 32.53
CA ASP A 43 1.68 10.48 31.62
C ASP A 43 1.96 9.57 30.42
N VAL A 44 2.46 10.15 29.34
CA VAL A 44 2.63 9.44 28.06
C VAL A 44 3.61 8.27 28.19
N ASN A 45 4.73 8.46 28.90
CA ASN A 45 5.74 7.41 29.02
C ASN A 45 5.22 6.21 29.83
N SER A 46 4.62 6.46 30.99
CA SER A 46 4.04 5.41 31.84
C SER A 46 2.93 4.62 31.16
N PHE A 47 2.14 5.28 30.31
CA PHE A 47 1.12 4.59 29.51
C PHE A 47 1.74 3.62 28.51
N TRP A 48 2.72 4.08 27.75
CA TRP A 48 3.40 3.24 26.76
C TRP A 48 4.25 2.15 27.39
N GLU A 49 4.92 2.41 28.52
CA GLU A 49 5.63 1.38 29.29
C GLU A 49 4.68 0.26 29.77
N LYS A 50 3.51 0.64 30.25
CA LYS A 50 2.48 -0.34 30.65
C LYS A 50 2.00 -1.18 29.47
N SER A 51 1.66 -0.53 28.36
CA SER A 51 1.19 -1.19 27.14
C SER A 51 2.24 -2.12 26.54
N ASN A 52 3.48 -1.63 26.40
CA ASN A 52 4.59 -2.43 25.86
C ASN A 52 4.95 -3.59 26.80
N GLY A 53 4.97 -3.36 28.11
CA GLY A 53 5.19 -4.42 29.09
C GLY A 53 4.12 -5.50 29.05
N LEU A 54 2.86 -5.13 28.81
CA LEU A 54 1.77 -6.10 28.60
C LEU A 54 2.02 -6.95 27.33
N ALA A 55 2.45 -6.31 26.26
CA ALA A 55 2.76 -7.00 24.99
C ALA A 55 3.90 -8.02 25.18
N GLU A 56 5.01 -7.60 25.80
CA GLU A 56 6.19 -8.44 26.02
C GLU A 56 5.90 -9.64 26.94
N GLN A 57 5.18 -9.42 28.05
CA GLN A 57 4.89 -10.47 29.02
C GLN A 57 3.93 -11.54 28.51
N ASN A 58 3.12 -11.23 27.50
CA ASN A 58 2.05 -12.10 27.01
C ASN A 58 2.23 -12.51 25.53
N GLU A 59 3.38 -12.23 24.91
CA GLU A 59 3.60 -12.46 23.48
C GLU A 59 2.48 -11.84 22.61
N MET A 60 1.99 -10.68 23.01
CA MET A 60 0.85 -10.01 22.43
C MET A 60 1.30 -8.97 21.39
N ASP A 61 0.53 -8.81 20.31
CA ASP A 61 0.74 -7.72 19.35
C ASP A 61 0.68 -6.36 20.04
N GLN A 62 1.66 -5.49 19.79
CA GLN A 62 1.77 -4.19 20.47
C GLN A 62 0.54 -3.31 20.26
N ASN A 63 -0.08 -3.39 19.07
CA ASN A 63 -1.27 -2.58 18.80
C ASN A 63 -2.51 -3.15 19.50
N LEU A 64 -2.64 -4.48 19.62
CA LEU A 64 -3.64 -5.06 20.47
C LEU A 64 -3.42 -4.68 21.94
N ALA A 65 -2.16 -4.64 22.39
CA ALA A 65 -1.84 -4.27 23.77
C ALA A 65 -2.23 -2.82 24.09
N TYR A 66 -1.91 -1.85 23.21
CA TYR A 66 -2.33 -0.47 23.48
C TYR A 66 -3.86 -0.30 23.40
N MET A 67 -4.54 -0.99 22.47
CA MET A 67 -6.01 -0.97 22.39
C MET A 67 -6.63 -1.54 23.66
N TYR A 68 -6.10 -2.68 24.16
CA TYR A 68 -6.50 -3.26 25.42
C TYR A 68 -6.29 -2.29 26.59
N THR A 69 -5.09 -1.68 26.67
CA THR A 69 -4.77 -0.72 27.73
C THR A 69 -5.69 0.52 27.67
N MET A 70 -5.96 1.05 26.47
CA MET A 70 -6.92 2.16 26.31
C MET A 70 -8.30 1.80 26.86
N LEU A 71 -8.81 0.63 26.47
CA LEU A 71 -10.14 0.16 26.89
C LEU A 71 -10.22 0.00 28.41
N HIS A 72 -9.30 -0.74 29.01
CA HIS A 72 -9.33 -1.04 30.45
C HIS A 72 -8.98 0.17 31.33
N GLU A 73 -8.06 1.04 30.91
CA GLU A 73 -7.73 2.24 31.68
C GLU A 73 -8.80 3.33 31.58
N SER A 74 -9.73 3.21 30.64
CA SER A 74 -10.87 4.11 30.54
C SER A 74 -11.99 3.78 31.56
N GLU A 75 -12.02 2.55 32.11
CA GLU A 75 -13.08 2.10 33.00
C GLU A 75 -13.20 2.98 34.24
N GLY A 76 -14.39 3.51 34.47
CA GLY A 76 -14.68 4.41 35.60
C GLY A 76 -14.08 5.81 35.49
N LYS A 77 -13.33 6.14 34.43
CA LYS A 77 -12.66 7.44 34.26
C LYS A 77 -13.25 8.24 33.10
N VAL A 78 -13.39 7.63 31.93
CA VAL A 78 -13.93 8.28 30.73
C VAL A 78 -14.88 7.35 29.98
N LEU A 79 -15.80 7.94 29.22
CA LEU A 79 -16.65 7.13 28.32
C LEU A 79 -15.82 6.69 27.12
N PHE A 80 -15.69 5.38 26.90
CA PHE A 80 -14.96 4.82 25.79
C PHE A 80 -15.92 4.46 24.66
N THR A 81 -16.43 5.49 23.98
CA THR A 81 -17.40 5.39 22.90
C THR A 81 -16.81 5.89 21.60
N LYS A 82 -17.42 5.52 20.48
CA LYS A 82 -17.03 6.03 19.15
C LYS A 82 -17.06 7.56 19.11
N LYS A 83 -18.10 8.16 19.71
CA LYS A 83 -18.23 9.60 19.80
C LYS A 83 -17.09 10.23 20.59
N SER A 84 -16.80 9.72 21.80
CA SER A 84 -15.74 10.30 22.64
C SER A 84 -14.36 10.18 21.99
N LEU A 85 -14.06 9.09 21.29
CA LEU A 85 -12.83 8.95 20.52
C LEU A 85 -12.73 9.97 19.38
N ARG A 86 -13.83 10.23 18.66
CA ARG A 86 -13.88 11.31 17.68
C ARG A 86 -13.71 12.70 18.32
N ASP A 87 -14.26 12.92 19.50
CA ASP A 87 -14.10 14.17 20.23
C ASP A 87 -12.62 14.41 20.65
N TYR A 88 -11.87 13.34 21.00
CA TYR A 88 -10.41 13.45 21.15
C TYR A 88 -9.75 13.75 19.80
N GLY A 89 -10.17 13.08 18.74
CA GLY A 89 -9.67 13.30 17.38
C GLY A 89 -9.80 14.76 16.92
N SER A 90 -10.91 15.42 17.28
CA SER A 90 -11.16 16.83 16.90
C SER A 90 -10.16 17.83 17.52
N LYS A 91 -9.40 17.41 18.53
CA LYS A 91 -8.42 18.24 19.25
C LYS A 91 -6.99 17.98 18.79
N ILE A 92 -6.78 16.99 17.93
CA ILE A 92 -5.45 16.61 17.44
C ILE A 92 -4.85 17.78 16.65
N GLN A 93 -3.63 18.12 16.99
CA GLN A 93 -2.84 19.09 16.25
C GLN A 93 -2.26 18.47 14.99
N LEU A 94 -2.31 19.19 13.89
CA LEU A 94 -1.75 18.80 12.61
C LEU A 94 -0.45 19.55 12.34
N PHE A 95 0.43 18.99 11.52
CA PHE A 95 1.60 19.72 11.04
C PHE A 95 1.20 20.93 10.17
N PRO A 96 2.11 21.90 9.98
CA PRO A 96 1.83 23.08 9.15
C PRO A 96 1.36 22.70 7.75
N GLY A 97 0.31 23.36 7.28
CA GLY A 97 -0.23 23.24 5.92
C GLY A 97 -1.04 21.97 5.64
N VAL A 98 -1.22 21.06 6.61
CA VAL A 98 -1.96 19.79 6.39
C VAL A 98 -3.43 20.04 6.05
N GLU A 99 -4.07 21.06 6.66
CA GLU A 99 -5.50 21.34 6.43
C GLU A 99 -5.78 21.71 4.96
N GLU A 100 -4.88 22.46 4.32
CA GLU A 100 -5.01 22.93 2.92
C GLU A 100 -4.36 22.00 1.90
N TRP A 101 -3.52 21.05 2.36
CA TRP A 101 -2.72 20.19 1.53
C TRP A 101 -3.53 19.37 0.53
N PHE A 102 -4.57 18.70 0.98
CA PHE A 102 -5.29 17.71 0.21
C PHE A 102 -6.00 18.32 -0.99
N GLU A 103 -6.67 19.46 -0.81
CA GLU A 103 -7.35 20.17 -1.88
C GLU A 103 -6.33 20.78 -2.85
N ARG A 104 -5.27 21.42 -2.34
CA ARG A 104 -4.23 22.03 -3.16
C ARG A 104 -3.55 21.02 -4.07
N ILE A 105 -3.24 19.81 -3.58
CA ILE A 105 -2.61 18.76 -4.40
C ILE A 105 -3.59 18.20 -5.43
N ARG A 106 -4.88 18.06 -5.09
CA ARG A 106 -5.91 17.68 -6.07
C ARG A 106 -6.04 18.73 -7.19
N ASP A 107 -6.08 20.00 -6.84
CA ASP A 107 -6.20 21.08 -7.83
C ASP A 107 -4.98 21.12 -8.74
N TYR A 108 -3.77 21.04 -8.18
CA TYR A 108 -2.54 20.95 -8.97
C TYR A 108 -2.57 19.79 -9.98
N ALA A 109 -2.98 18.62 -9.56
CA ALA A 109 -3.04 17.44 -10.43
C ALA A 109 -4.16 17.51 -11.46
N LYS A 110 -5.29 18.12 -11.12
CA LYS A 110 -6.45 18.31 -12.00
C LYS A 110 -6.06 19.11 -13.23
N ASP A 111 -5.23 20.14 -13.09
CA ASP A 111 -4.71 20.94 -14.20
C ASP A 111 -3.78 20.14 -15.14
N LYS A 112 -3.21 19.05 -14.63
CA LYS A 112 -2.41 18.08 -15.40
C LYS A 112 -3.24 16.92 -15.96
N GLY A 113 -4.54 16.88 -15.69
CA GLY A 113 -5.38 15.75 -16.09
C GLY A 113 -5.19 14.48 -15.26
N VAL A 114 -4.58 14.57 -14.06
CA VAL A 114 -4.35 13.47 -13.12
C VAL A 114 -5.36 13.52 -11.99
N ILE A 115 -5.86 12.38 -11.55
CA ILE A 115 -6.75 12.23 -10.38
C ILE A 115 -5.87 11.93 -9.17
N ILE A 116 -6.05 12.65 -8.07
CA ILE A 116 -5.41 12.36 -6.78
C ILE A 116 -6.41 11.79 -5.82
N GLU A 117 -6.06 10.67 -5.23
CA GLU A 117 -6.77 10.08 -4.08
C GLU A 117 -5.84 10.00 -2.87
N HIS A 118 -6.36 10.39 -1.72
CA HIS A 118 -5.64 10.37 -0.45
C HIS A 118 -6.15 9.22 0.42
N TYR A 119 -5.23 8.47 1.03
CA TYR A 119 -5.53 7.32 1.86
C TYR A 119 -4.74 7.37 3.16
N ILE A 120 -5.36 6.98 4.27
CA ILE A 120 -4.64 6.71 5.52
C ILE A 120 -4.38 5.21 5.63
N ILE A 121 -3.15 4.83 6.03
CA ILE A 121 -2.76 3.48 6.41
C ILE A 121 -1.97 3.60 7.72
N SER A 122 -2.67 3.56 8.87
CA SER A 122 -2.12 3.88 10.17
C SER A 122 -2.33 2.78 11.22
N SER A 123 -1.39 2.67 12.13
CA SER A 123 -1.52 1.84 13.33
C SER A 123 -2.38 2.49 14.42
N GLY A 124 -2.63 3.79 14.32
CA GLY A 124 -3.48 4.56 15.23
C GLY A 124 -4.97 4.21 15.11
N LEU A 125 -5.81 4.90 15.87
CA LEU A 125 -7.25 4.64 15.92
C LEU A 125 -8.03 5.38 14.85
N LYS A 126 -8.79 4.63 14.08
CA LYS A 126 -9.66 5.14 13.02
C LYS A 126 -10.64 6.18 13.51
N GLU A 127 -11.25 5.94 14.66
CA GLU A 127 -12.24 6.83 15.25
C GLU A 127 -11.65 8.20 15.60
N MET A 128 -10.41 8.23 16.08
CA MET A 128 -9.72 9.49 16.35
C MET A 128 -9.37 10.21 15.05
N ILE A 129 -8.91 9.49 14.03
CA ILE A 129 -8.64 10.08 12.70
C ILE A 129 -9.94 10.62 12.08
N GLU A 130 -11.05 9.89 12.16
CA GLU A 130 -12.37 10.31 11.70
C GLU A 130 -12.91 11.57 12.44
N GLY A 131 -12.41 11.86 13.63
CA GLY A 131 -12.74 13.05 14.39
C GLY A 131 -11.98 14.30 13.95
N THR A 132 -10.91 14.16 13.17
CA THR A 132 -10.08 15.30 12.74
C THR A 132 -10.74 16.15 11.68
N LYS A 133 -10.30 17.39 11.54
CA LYS A 133 -10.80 18.35 10.52
C LYS A 133 -10.57 17.85 9.10
N VAL A 134 -9.56 17.00 8.87
CA VAL A 134 -9.13 16.53 7.56
C VAL A 134 -9.70 15.16 7.18
N ALA A 135 -10.51 14.56 8.04
CA ALA A 135 -11.05 13.21 7.83
C ALA A 135 -11.80 13.03 6.49
N SER A 136 -12.54 14.05 6.06
CA SER A 136 -13.29 14.04 4.80
C SER A 136 -12.41 14.11 3.55
N SER A 137 -11.11 14.39 3.70
CA SER A 137 -10.17 14.45 2.58
C SER A 137 -9.72 13.08 2.10
N PHE A 138 -9.95 12.02 2.88
CA PHE A 138 -9.48 10.69 2.57
C PHE A 138 -10.56 9.86 1.86
N GLU A 139 -10.16 9.18 0.80
CA GLU A 139 -10.98 8.19 0.10
C GLU A 139 -11.29 7.00 1.01
N ARG A 140 -10.30 6.55 1.78
CA ARG A 140 -10.42 5.54 2.83
C ARG A 140 -9.42 5.80 3.96
N ILE A 141 -9.87 5.47 5.16
CA ILE A 141 -9.03 5.44 6.36
C ILE A 141 -8.90 3.98 6.77
N TYR A 142 -7.72 3.40 6.52
CA TYR A 142 -7.32 2.09 6.99
C TYR A 142 -6.52 2.27 8.28
N ALA A 143 -7.13 1.97 9.41
CA ALA A 143 -6.52 2.15 10.72
C ALA A 143 -7.08 1.13 11.71
N SER A 144 -6.45 0.97 12.86
CA SER A 144 -6.99 0.15 13.93
C SER A 144 -8.33 0.71 14.40
N SER A 145 -9.27 -0.16 14.76
CA SER A 145 -10.62 0.27 15.16
C SER A 145 -11.26 -0.71 16.13
N PHE A 146 -12.27 -0.24 16.86
CA PHE A 146 -13.06 -1.05 17.76
C PHE A 146 -14.40 -1.48 17.13
N TYR A 147 -14.91 -2.60 17.60
CA TYR A 147 -16.31 -2.97 17.51
C TYR A 147 -17.06 -2.28 18.66
N TYR A 148 -18.23 -1.76 18.35
CA TYR A 148 -19.09 -1.03 19.28
C TYR A 148 -20.41 -1.78 19.46
N ASN A 149 -20.88 -1.84 20.69
CA ASN A 149 -22.20 -2.40 21.00
C ASN A 149 -23.33 -1.39 20.68
N ASP A 150 -24.58 -1.81 20.93
CA ASP A 150 -25.78 -0.99 20.67
C ASP A 150 -25.83 0.33 21.46
N ARG A 151 -24.97 0.50 22.47
CA ARG A 151 -24.84 1.71 23.28
C ARG A 151 -23.65 2.58 22.85
N ASP A 152 -23.07 2.27 21.69
CA ASP A 152 -21.86 2.96 21.17
C ASP A 152 -20.61 2.82 22.05
N VAL A 153 -20.57 1.79 22.92
CA VAL A 153 -19.41 1.50 23.78
C VAL A 153 -18.51 0.49 23.09
N ALA A 154 -17.20 0.76 23.08
CA ALA A 154 -16.22 -0.13 22.49
C ALA A 154 -16.09 -1.44 23.33
N GLU A 155 -16.08 -2.59 22.66
CA GLU A 155 -15.99 -3.89 23.32
C GLU A 155 -14.80 -4.73 22.85
N TRP A 156 -14.49 -4.69 21.55
CA TRP A 156 -13.50 -5.57 20.95
C TRP A 156 -12.76 -4.90 19.81
N PRO A 157 -11.48 -5.22 19.55
CA PRO A 157 -10.81 -4.77 18.33
C PRO A 157 -11.52 -5.31 17.09
N ALA A 158 -12.04 -4.42 16.22
CA ALA A 158 -12.64 -4.80 14.95
C ALA A 158 -11.58 -4.95 13.86
N GLN A 159 -10.51 -4.14 13.93
CA GLN A 159 -9.37 -4.17 13.03
C GLN A 159 -8.12 -3.76 13.78
N VAL A 160 -7.02 -4.46 13.51
CA VAL A 160 -5.68 -4.08 13.98
C VAL A 160 -4.76 -3.93 12.78
N VAL A 161 -4.05 -2.82 12.72
CA VAL A 161 -3.15 -2.46 11.62
C VAL A 161 -1.75 -2.29 12.15
N ASN A 162 -0.81 -3.16 11.71
CA ASN A 162 0.56 -3.16 12.18
C ASN A 162 1.52 -3.68 11.10
N TYR A 163 2.76 -3.22 11.09
CA TYR A 163 3.86 -3.71 10.22
C TYR A 163 3.40 -4.22 8.83
N THR A 164 3.57 -5.53 8.61
CA THR A 164 3.31 -6.14 7.28
C THR A 164 1.84 -6.18 6.90
N ASN A 165 0.90 -6.16 7.84
CA ASN A 165 -0.51 -6.13 7.47
C ASN A 165 -0.96 -4.76 6.91
N LYS A 166 -0.16 -3.68 7.10
CA LYS A 166 -0.33 -2.41 6.36
C LYS A 166 -0.29 -2.62 4.85
N THR A 167 0.54 -3.54 4.36
CA THR A 167 0.76 -3.74 2.92
C THR A 167 -0.48 -4.24 2.18
N GLN A 168 -1.40 -4.94 2.84
CA GLN A 168 -2.65 -5.39 2.22
C GLN A 168 -3.47 -4.24 1.64
N PHE A 169 -3.42 -3.07 2.26
CA PHE A 169 -4.20 -1.92 1.82
C PHE A 169 -3.64 -1.30 0.54
N LEU A 170 -2.34 -1.39 0.32
CA LEU A 170 -1.73 -0.98 -0.96
C LEU A 170 -2.24 -1.83 -2.12
N PHE A 171 -2.35 -3.15 -1.94
CA PHE A 171 -2.95 -4.03 -2.95
C PHE A 171 -4.44 -3.75 -3.18
N ARG A 172 -5.17 -3.38 -2.13
CA ARG A 172 -6.58 -2.97 -2.26
C ARG A 172 -6.72 -1.69 -3.07
N ILE A 173 -5.85 -0.72 -2.83
CA ILE A 173 -5.80 0.55 -3.57
C ILE A 173 -5.43 0.29 -5.03
N GLU A 174 -4.39 -0.49 -5.29
CA GLU A 174 -3.95 -0.86 -6.64
C GLU A 174 -5.10 -1.45 -7.46
N LYS A 175 -5.81 -2.42 -6.89
CA LYS A 175 -6.88 -3.14 -7.56
C LYS A 175 -8.23 -2.42 -7.56
N GLY A 176 -8.41 -1.42 -6.70
CA GLY A 176 -9.70 -0.74 -6.49
C GLY A 176 -10.70 -1.53 -5.65
N THR A 177 -10.27 -2.57 -4.93
CA THR A 177 -11.08 -3.42 -4.03
C THR A 177 -11.00 -2.89 -2.60
N LEU A 178 -11.59 -1.71 -2.36
CA LEU A 178 -11.33 -0.91 -1.17
C LEU A 178 -11.97 -1.41 0.13
N ASP A 179 -13.00 -2.27 0.07
CA ASP A 179 -13.59 -2.82 1.30
C ASP A 179 -12.71 -3.95 1.87
N ILE A 180 -12.50 -3.94 3.19
CA ILE A 180 -11.61 -4.91 3.86
C ILE A 180 -12.10 -6.36 3.76
N ASN A 181 -13.42 -6.57 3.56
CA ASN A 181 -14.05 -7.88 3.43
C ASN A 181 -14.27 -8.28 1.97
N ASP A 182 -13.89 -7.44 1.01
CA ASP A 182 -13.98 -7.77 -0.40
C ASP A 182 -12.94 -8.82 -0.79
N SER A 183 -13.41 -10.04 -1.10
CA SER A 183 -12.57 -11.16 -1.55
C SER A 183 -12.01 -10.98 -2.96
N GLY A 184 -12.54 -10.05 -3.74
CA GLY A 184 -12.05 -9.67 -5.07
C GLY A 184 -10.60 -9.18 -5.06
N ILE A 185 -10.03 -8.90 -3.87
CA ILE A 185 -8.58 -8.66 -3.72
C ILE A 185 -7.73 -9.83 -4.25
N ASN A 186 -8.25 -11.05 -4.26
CA ASN A 186 -7.54 -12.23 -4.73
C ASN A 186 -7.71 -12.48 -6.23
N ASP A 187 -8.61 -11.74 -6.91
CA ASP A 187 -8.82 -11.90 -8.33
C ASP A 187 -7.62 -11.40 -9.13
N TYR A 188 -7.38 -12.05 -10.26
CA TYR A 188 -6.39 -11.59 -11.23
C TYR A 188 -6.98 -10.45 -12.07
N PHE A 189 -6.17 -9.41 -12.23
CA PHE A 189 -6.44 -8.32 -13.16
C PHE A 189 -5.22 -8.10 -14.04
N PRO A 190 -5.37 -8.00 -15.37
CA PRO A 190 -4.29 -7.60 -16.26
C PRO A 190 -3.69 -6.25 -15.84
N THR A 191 -2.39 -6.07 -16.05
CA THR A 191 -1.65 -4.87 -15.60
C THR A 191 -2.26 -3.57 -16.15
N GLU A 192 -2.70 -3.58 -17.41
CA GLU A 192 -3.35 -2.46 -18.08
C GLU A 192 -4.71 -2.07 -17.47
N THR A 193 -5.34 -2.99 -16.74
CA THR A 193 -6.64 -2.78 -16.07
C THR A 193 -6.51 -2.40 -14.59
N MET A 194 -5.26 -2.37 -14.06
CA MET A 194 -5.02 -1.91 -12.70
C MET A 194 -5.44 -0.46 -12.55
N ARG A 195 -6.23 -0.18 -11.50
CA ARG A 195 -6.75 1.16 -11.30
C ARG A 195 -5.65 2.15 -10.87
N VAL A 196 -4.86 1.76 -9.89
CA VAL A 196 -3.73 2.54 -9.39
C VAL A 196 -2.49 1.66 -9.37
N PRO A 197 -1.78 1.49 -10.49
CA PRO A 197 -0.57 0.66 -10.50
C PRO A 197 0.43 1.19 -9.45
N PHE A 198 1.22 0.31 -8.85
CA PHE A 198 2.16 0.68 -7.77
C PHE A 198 3.08 1.84 -8.13
N ARG A 199 3.47 1.98 -9.42
CA ARG A 199 4.28 3.12 -9.89
C ARG A 199 3.62 4.48 -9.66
N ASN A 200 2.29 4.50 -9.50
CA ASN A 200 1.47 5.69 -9.23
C ASN A 200 1.12 5.83 -7.74
N ILE A 201 1.72 5.03 -6.86
CA ILE A 201 1.53 5.15 -5.42
C ILE A 201 2.68 5.96 -4.82
N ILE A 202 2.31 6.95 -4.01
CA ILE A 202 3.22 7.69 -3.13
C ILE A 202 2.90 7.25 -1.71
N TYR A 203 3.89 6.76 -0.95
CA TYR A 203 3.74 6.44 0.46
C TYR A 203 4.55 7.40 1.31
N ILE A 204 3.90 8.08 2.26
CA ILE A 204 4.52 9.04 3.17
C ILE A 204 4.38 8.52 4.60
N GLY A 205 5.49 8.43 5.34
CA GLY A 205 5.49 7.95 6.72
C GLY A 205 6.78 8.32 7.44
N ASP A 206 6.81 8.11 8.76
CA ASP A 206 7.93 8.47 9.61
C ASP A 206 8.61 7.27 10.29
N SER A 207 7.98 6.09 10.28
CA SER A 207 8.27 5.06 11.27
C SER A 207 8.68 3.70 10.70
N ASP A 208 9.22 2.85 11.59
CA ASP A 208 9.62 1.48 11.26
C ASP A 208 8.43 0.63 10.84
N THR A 209 7.22 0.96 11.31
CA THR A 209 5.97 0.28 10.91
C THR A 209 5.60 0.52 9.45
N ASP A 210 6.14 1.58 8.83
CA ASP A 210 5.91 1.94 7.43
C ASP A 210 6.88 1.27 6.46
N ILE A 211 8.01 0.78 6.98
CA ILE A 211 9.07 0.18 6.16
C ILE A 211 8.56 -0.89 5.19
N PRO A 212 7.68 -1.84 5.58
CA PRO A 212 7.15 -2.83 4.65
C PRO A 212 6.40 -2.19 3.47
N CYS A 213 5.56 -1.17 3.73
CA CYS A 213 4.84 -0.43 2.70
C CYS A 213 5.79 0.36 1.80
N MET A 214 6.72 1.11 2.39
CA MET A 214 7.71 1.90 1.66
C MET A 214 8.55 1.03 0.74
N LYS A 215 9.02 -0.13 1.24
CA LYS A 215 9.79 -1.07 0.44
C LYS A 215 8.97 -1.67 -0.68
N LEU A 216 7.74 -2.07 -0.41
CA LEU A 216 6.83 -2.63 -1.42
C LEU A 216 6.59 -1.62 -2.55
N VAL A 217 6.23 -0.38 -2.21
CA VAL A 217 6.01 0.70 -3.17
C VAL A 217 7.28 0.95 -4.00
N ASN A 218 8.44 1.09 -3.37
CA ASN A 218 9.71 1.30 -4.08
C ASN A 218 10.07 0.15 -5.04
N SER A 219 9.88 -1.10 -4.59
CA SER A 219 10.23 -2.28 -5.39
C SER A 219 9.36 -2.42 -6.64
N ASN A 220 8.17 -1.80 -6.64
CA ASN A 220 7.22 -1.82 -7.74
C ASN A 220 7.12 -0.48 -8.50
N GLY A 221 8.18 0.33 -8.46
CA GLY A 221 8.32 1.55 -9.26
C GLY A 221 7.71 2.82 -8.65
N GLY A 222 6.94 2.71 -7.55
CA GLY A 222 6.34 3.84 -6.86
C GLY A 222 7.32 4.68 -6.04
N HIS A 223 6.80 5.55 -5.21
CA HIS A 223 7.58 6.56 -4.47
C HIS A 223 7.31 6.48 -2.98
N SER A 224 8.36 6.38 -2.17
CA SER A 224 8.28 6.47 -0.71
C SER A 224 9.04 7.68 -0.20
N ILE A 225 8.43 8.40 0.74
CA ILE A 225 8.96 9.62 1.33
C ILE A 225 8.97 9.41 2.85
N GLY A 226 10.16 9.44 3.45
CA GLY A 226 10.30 9.50 4.90
C GLY A 226 10.14 10.95 5.37
N VAL A 227 9.31 11.20 6.38
CA VAL A 227 9.19 12.55 6.94
C VAL A 227 9.79 12.62 8.34
N TYR A 228 10.25 13.81 8.71
CA TYR A 228 10.76 14.11 10.04
C TYR A 228 10.15 15.41 10.57
N ASN A 229 10.02 15.50 11.92
CA ASN A 229 9.44 16.68 12.55
C ASN A 229 10.33 17.91 12.35
N PRO A 230 9.84 18.96 11.67
CA PRO A 230 10.65 20.16 11.39
C PRO A 230 11.05 20.95 12.64
N ALA A 231 10.30 20.84 13.74
CA ALA A 231 10.63 21.53 14.98
C ALA A 231 11.83 20.91 15.70
N THR A 232 11.99 19.59 15.64
CA THR A 232 13.10 18.89 16.31
C THR A 232 14.32 18.71 15.44
N GLN A 233 14.17 18.79 14.11
CA GLN A 233 15.22 18.54 13.10
C GLN A 233 15.96 17.21 13.26
N LYS A 234 15.37 16.22 13.95
CA LYS A 234 15.96 14.90 14.14
C LYS A 234 15.84 14.06 12.86
N LYS A 235 16.95 13.87 12.17
CA LYS A 235 17.00 13.19 10.85
C LYS A 235 17.61 11.78 10.90
N GLU A 236 18.08 11.33 12.06
CA GLU A 236 18.79 10.05 12.21
C GLU A 236 17.97 8.88 11.66
N LYS A 237 16.67 8.89 11.90
CA LYS A 237 15.77 7.83 11.45
C LYS A 237 15.62 7.80 9.92
N VAL A 238 15.33 8.95 9.30
CA VAL A 238 15.22 9.02 7.83
C VAL A 238 16.54 8.76 7.13
N TYR A 239 17.68 9.14 7.74
CA TYR A 239 19.00 8.81 7.22
C TYR A 239 19.27 7.31 7.27
N LYS A 240 18.92 6.63 8.37
CA LYS A 240 18.97 5.17 8.47
C LYS A 240 18.10 4.51 7.41
N MET A 241 16.85 4.95 7.27
CA MET A 241 15.93 4.41 6.26
C MET A 241 16.46 4.62 4.83
N MET A 242 17.11 5.74 4.54
CA MET A 242 17.75 6.01 3.25
C MET A 242 18.97 5.10 3.03
N HIS A 243 19.86 4.99 4.04
CA HIS A 243 21.03 4.10 4.01
C HIS A 243 20.63 2.65 3.75
N ASP A 244 19.56 2.18 4.42
CA ASP A 244 19.03 0.83 4.32
C ASP A 244 18.17 0.61 3.06
N LYS A 245 18.11 1.62 2.16
CA LYS A 245 17.33 1.59 0.91
C LYS A 245 15.85 1.30 1.14
N ARG A 246 15.29 1.82 2.23
CA ARG A 246 13.87 1.68 2.58
C ARG A 246 13.01 2.77 1.96
N ILE A 247 13.57 3.98 1.82
CA ILE A 247 12.91 5.14 1.22
C ILE A 247 13.71 5.66 0.02
N LYS A 248 13.02 6.34 -0.90
CA LYS A 248 13.63 7.06 -2.03
C LYS A 248 13.97 8.51 -1.70
N TYR A 249 13.13 9.14 -0.89
CA TYR A 249 13.22 10.55 -0.55
C TYR A 249 12.94 10.76 0.94
N PHE A 250 13.36 11.89 1.47
CA PHE A 250 12.91 12.39 2.77
C PHE A 250 12.70 13.90 2.71
N ALA A 251 11.83 14.41 3.56
CA ALA A 251 11.52 15.83 3.67
C ALA A 251 11.08 16.18 5.11
N PRO A 252 11.11 17.47 5.51
CA PRO A 252 10.40 17.89 6.70
C PRO A 252 8.90 17.60 6.58
N ALA A 253 8.22 17.26 7.68
CA ALA A 253 6.77 17.17 7.75
C ALA A 253 6.13 18.56 7.74
N ASP A 254 6.35 19.28 6.68
CA ASP A 254 5.80 20.61 6.37
C ASP A 254 5.00 20.50 5.08
N TYR A 255 3.69 20.57 5.22
CA TYR A 255 2.72 20.44 4.12
C TYR A 255 2.30 21.79 3.53
N SER A 256 2.96 22.88 3.91
CA SER A 256 2.68 24.22 3.40
C SER A 256 3.00 24.34 1.91
N GLU A 257 2.33 25.26 1.24
CA GLU A 257 2.62 25.55 -0.17
C GLU A 257 4.06 26.00 -0.37
N GLY A 258 4.75 25.42 -1.36
CA GLY A 258 6.14 25.73 -1.67
C GLY A 258 7.17 25.08 -0.74
N SER A 259 6.76 24.24 0.22
CA SER A 259 7.67 23.46 1.04
C SER A 259 8.43 22.41 0.22
N GLU A 260 9.50 21.83 0.80
CA GLU A 260 10.26 20.75 0.16
C GLU A 260 9.36 19.55 -0.18
N LEU A 261 8.43 19.20 0.72
CA LEU A 261 7.48 18.10 0.51
C LEU A 261 6.47 18.43 -0.60
N ASP A 262 5.96 19.66 -0.63
CA ASP A 262 5.04 20.13 -1.67
C ASP A 262 5.69 20.07 -3.06
N ALA A 263 6.91 20.59 -3.18
CA ALA A 263 7.65 20.56 -4.44
C ALA A 263 7.97 19.13 -4.89
N LEU A 264 8.35 18.24 -3.95
CA LEU A 264 8.67 16.86 -4.23
C LEU A 264 7.43 16.09 -4.74
N VAL A 265 6.30 16.23 -4.06
CA VAL A 265 5.06 15.53 -4.46
C VAL A 265 4.56 16.03 -5.80
N LYS A 266 4.59 17.33 -6.07
CA LYS A 266 4.27 17.92 -7.37
C LYS A 266 5.17 17.38 -8.49
N ALA A 267 6.48 17.26 -8.26
CA ALA A 267 7.41 16.69 -9.23
C ALA A 267 7.12 15.21 -9.53
N ILE A 268 6.69 14.43 -8.52
CA ILE A 268 6.27 13.04 -8.71
C ILE A 268 4.98 12.98 -9.54
N ILE A 269 4.02 13.84 -9.29
CA ILE A 269 2.76 13.93 -10.07
C ILE A 269 3.07 14.25 -11.53
N ASP A 270 3.94 15.23 -11.80
CA ASP A 270 4.35 15.59 -13.16
C ASP A 270 5.02 14.40 -13.87
N ARG A 271 5.93 13.71 -13.19
CA ARG A 271 6.55 12.49 -13.71
C ARG A 271 5.52 11.42 -14.03
N THR A 272 4.56 11.19 -13.15
CA THR A 272 3.52 10.18 -13.33
C THR A 272 2.68 10.49 -14.56
N TYR A 273 2.30 11.74 -14.78
CA TYR A 273 1.58 12.15 -15.98
C TYR A 273 2.31 11.73 -17.27
N TYR A 274 3.61 12.05 -17.39
CA TYR A 274 4.39 11.67 -18.57
C TYR A 274 4.61 10.16 -18.69
N ASN A 275 4.79 9.46 -17.58
CA ASN A 275 4.89 8.00 -17.59
C ASN A 275 3.61 7.34 -18.12
N GLU A 276 2.43 7.80 -17.69
CA GLU A 276 1.16 7.24 -18.15
C GLU A 276 0.92 7.51 -19.64
N LEU A 277 1.35 8.66 -20.18
CA LEU A 277 1.32 8.89 -21.63
C LEU A 277 2.17 7.87 -22.41
N LEU A 278 3.35 7.52 -21.88
CA LEU A 278 4.21 6.50 -22.50
C LEU A 278 3.58 5.09 -22.40
N GLU A 279 2.97 4.77 -21.29
CA GLU A 279 2.25 3.51 -21.11
C GLU A 279 1.05 3.39 -22.08
N GLU A 280 0.28 4.46 -22.27
CA GLU A 280 -0.82 4.48 -23.24
C GLU A 280 -0.32 4.22 -24.67
N ILE A 281 0.81 4.83 -25.05
CA ILE A 281 1.46 4.58 -26.35
C ILE A 281 1.90 3.12 -26.45
N HIS A 282 2.55 2.59 -25.40
CA HIS A 282 2.97 1.19 -25.34
C HIS A 282 1.79 0.23 -25.52
N PHE A 283 0.71 0.40 -24.76
CA PHE A 283 -0.47 -0.45 -24.87
C PHE A 283 -1.16 -0.32 -26.24
N LYS A 284 -1.17 0.88 -26.84
CA LYS A 284 -1.68 1.06 -28.19
C LYS A 284 -0.85 0.30 -29.21
N ASN A 285 0.48 0.42 -29.15
CA ASN A 285 1.39 -0.28 -30.06
C ASN A 285 1.30 -1.82 -29.87
N LYS A 286 1.22 -2.29 -28.61
CA LYS A 286 1.02 -3.70 -28.28
C LYS A 286 -0.27 -4.23 -28.92
N LYS A 287 -1.37 -3.52 -28.77
CA LYS A 287 -2.67 -3.89 -29.33
C LYS A 287 -2.64 -3.90 -30.87
N GLU A 288 -1.98 -2.92 -31.50
CA GLU A 288 -1.80 -2.88 -32.96
C GLU A 288 -1.00 -4.07 -33.45
N TYR A 289 0.10 -4.42 -32.77
CA TYR A 289 0.92 -5.57 -33.04
C TYR A 289 0.13 -6.89 -32.88
N GLU A 290 -0.67 -7.01 -31.83
CA GLU A 290 -1.53 -8.19 -31.60
C GLU A 290 -2.62 -8.36 -32.67
N LEU A 291 -3.14 -7.25 -33.23
CA LEU A 291 -4.13 -7.25 -34.31
C LEU A 291 -3.52 -7.61 -35.67
N ASP A 292 -2.26 -7.20 -35.93
CA ASP A 292 -1.57 -7.52 -37.18
C ASP A 292 -1.20 -9.03 -37.27
N GLU A 293 -1.23 -9.73 -36.14
CA GLU A 293 -1.05 -11.18 -36.06
C GLU A 293 -2.25 -12.02 -36.50
N ALA A 294 -3.23 -11.43 -37.18
CA ALA A 294 -4.39 -12.15 -37.74
C ALA A 294 -3.98 -13.30 -38.69
N ASN A 295 -2.73 -13.35 -39.13
CA ASN A 295 -2.16 -14.39 -40.02
C ASN A 295 -1.53 -15.58 -39.26
N PHE A 296 -1.46 -15.57 -37.95
CA PHE A 296 -0.95 -16.70 -37.18
C PHE A 296 -1.94 -17.85 -37.09
N SER A 297 -1.40 -19.06 -37.10
CA SER A 297 -2.20 -20.27 -36.82
C SER A 297 -2.78 -20.18 -35.39
N GLU A 298 -3.88 -20.92 -35.14
CA GLU A 298 -4.48 -20.96 -33.80
C GLU A 298 -3.49 -21.47 -32.73
N GLU A 299 -2.58 -22.36 -33.11
CA GLU A 299 -1.50 -22.81 -32.21
C GLU A 299 -0.50 -21.70 -31.88
N GLN A 300 -0.09 -20.92 -32.87
CA GLN A 300 0.81 -19.76 -32.65
C GLN A 300 0.15 -18.69 -31.77
N LYS A 301 -1.14 -18.43 -31.99
CA LYS A 301 -1.92 -17.50 -31.15
C LYS A 301 -2.00 -17.98 -29.71
N LEU A 302 -2.25 -19.29 -29.51
CA LEU A 302 -2.30 -19.90 -28.19
C LEU A 302 -0.95 -19.78 -27.47
N LYS A 303 0.16 -20.16 -28.13
CA LYS A 303 1.51 -20.08 -27.59
C LYS A 303 1.85 -18.67 -27.14
N LYS A 304 1.60 -17.70 -28.01
CA LYS A 304 1.87 -16.30 -27.73
C LYS A 304 1.03 -15.77 -26.57
N SER A 305 -0.27 -16.10 -26.54
CA SER A 305 -1.15 -15.75 -25.42
C SER A 305 -0.62 -16.31 -24.10
N LEU A 306 -0.12 -17.53 -24.10
CA LEU A 306 0.46 -18.16 -22.90
C LEU A 306 1.76 -17.47 -22.45
N LEU A 307 2.64 -17.07 -23.39
CA LEU A 307 3.87 -16.34 -23.08
C LEU A 307 3.57 -14.96 -22.48
N LEU A 308 2.65 -14.22 -23.10
CA LEU A 308 2.20 -12.92 -22.57
C LEU A 308 1.57 -13.06 -21.18
N ASN A 309 0.69 -14.03 -20.99
CA ASN A 309 0.10 -14.30 -19.69
C ASN A 309 1.13 -14.69 -18.63
N LEU A 310 2.19 -15.40 -19.01
CA LEU A 310 3.30 -15.70 -18.12
C LEU A 310 4.08 -14.44 -17.76
N GLU A 311 4.39 -13.60 -18.75
CA GLU A 311 5.08 -12.32 -18.56
C GLU A 311 4.30 -11.38 -17.64
N GLU A 312 2.98 -11.32 -17.79
CA GLU A 312 2.09 -10.47 -16.99
C GLU A 312 1.72 -11.08 -15.62
N SER A 313 1.96 -12.38 -15.42
CA SER A 313 1.56 -13.07 -14.19
C SER A 313 2.21 -12.44 -12.95
N GLY A 314 1.42 -11.84 -12.08
CA GLY A 314 1.87 -11.16 -10.85
C GLY A 314 1.72 -11.98 -9.57
N SER A 315 1.09 -13.16 -9.62
CA SER A 315 0.87 -14.01 -8.46
C SER A 315 1.37 -15.44 -8.68
N PHE A 316 1.73 -16.09 -7.57
CA PHE A 316 2.14 -17.50 -7.58
C PHE A 316 1.09 -18.42 -8.25
N ARG A 317 -0.19 -18.21 -7.95
CA ARG A 317 -1.30 -19.01 -8.48
C ARG A 317 -1.46 -18.83 -9.99
N THR A 318 -1.45 -17.60 -10.47
CA THR A 318 -1.57 -17.31 -11.91
C THR A 318 -0.38 -17.83 -12.69
N THR A 319 0.84 -17.63 -12.19
CA THR A 319 2.06 -18.19 -12.79
C THR A 319 1.97 -19.72 -12.91
N HIS A 320 1.51 -20.41 -11.87
CA HIS A 320 1.32 -21.86 -11.88
C HIS A 320 0.31 -22.33 -12.92
N THR A 321 -0.82 -21.65 -13.01
CA THR A 321 -1.86 -22.00 -13.99
C THR A 321 -1.34 -21.86 -15.40
N VAL A 322 -0.65 -20.77 -15.71
CA VAL A 322 -0.07 -20.55 -17.05
C VAL A 322 1.01 -21.57 -17.35
N ILE A 323 1.91 -21.89 -16.40
CA ILE A 323 2.94 -22.92 -16.58
C ILE A 323 2.31 -24.30 -16.84
N ALA A 324 1.19 -24.63 -16.21
CA ALA A 324 0.50 -25.89 -16.48
C ALA A 324 -0.05 -25.98 -17.92
N GLU A 325 -0.50 -24.86 -18.48
CA GLU A 325 -0.93 -24.80 -19.89
C GLU A 325 0.27 -24.81 -20.85
N LEU A 326 1.36 -24.10 -20.55
CA LEU A 326 2.59 -24.13 -21.34
C LEU A 326 3.17 -25.54 -21.50
N ARG A 327 3.03 -26.41 -20.49
CA ARG A 327 3.47 -27.80 -20.52
C ARG A 327 2.71 -28.70 -21.52
N LYS A 328 1.55 -28.25 -21.97
CA LYS A 328 0.73 -29.00 -22.96
C LYS A 328 1.16 -28.70 -24.39
N VAL A 329 2.06 -27.77 -24.61
CA VAL A 329 2.57 -27.40 -25.93
C VAL A 329 3.74 -28.30 -26.28
N ASP A 330 3.61 -29.04 -27.38
CA ASP A 330 4.57 -30.06 -27.79
C ASP A 330 5.86 -29.48 -28.40
N TYR A 331 5.80 -28.32 -29.02
CA TYR A 331 6.95 -27.72 -29.72
C TYR A 331 7.05 -26.22 -29.49
N TRP A 332 8.26 -25.76 -29.26
CA TRP A 332 8.61 -24.35 -29.10
C TRP A 332 9.69 -23.96 -30.11
N SER A 333 9.51 -22.83 -30.81
CA SER A 333 10.55 -22.29 -31.69
C SER A 333 11.72 -21.71 -30.87
N PRO A 334 12.92 -21.53 -31.47
CA PRO A 334 14.03 -20.88 -30.78
C PRO A 334 13.69 -19.49 -30.21
N ASP A 335 12.98 -18.66 -30.96
CA ASP A 335 12.58 -17.32 -30.53
C ASP A 335 11.60 -17.36 -29.33
N GLU A 336 10.66 -18.31 -29.35
CA GLU A 336 9.73 -18.52 -28.23
C GLU A 336 10.46 -19.04 -26.97
N ILE A 337 11.49 -19.87 -27.15
CA ILE A 337 12.37 -20.34 -26.06
C ILE A 337 13.15 -19.17 -25.47
N ASP A 338 13.75 -18.33 -26.30
CA ASP A 338 14.48 -17.16 -25.84
C ASP A 338 13.56 -16.20 -25.06
N TRP A 339 12.34 -15.99 -25.52
CA TRP A 339 11.34 -15.21 -24.78
C TRP A 339 10.97 -15.85 -23.43
N LEU A 340 10.78 -17.16 -23.37
CA LEU A 340 10.56 -17.89 -22.11
C LEU A 340 11.73 -17.70 -21.13
N ILE A 341 12.98 -17.71 -21.64
CA ILE A 341 14.19 -17.49 -20.84
C ILE A 341 14.19 -16.04 -20.30
N ASP A 342 13.90 -15.07 -21.14
CA ASP A 342 13.85 -13.66 -20.74
C ASP A 342 12.80 -13.41 -19.66
N ILE A 343 11.60 -13.99 -19.80
CA ILE A 343 10.57 -13.94 -18.76
C ILE A 343 11.07 -14.58 -17.45
N ALA A 344 11.72 -15.75 -17.53
CA ALA A 344 12.24 -16.44 -16.37
C ALA A 344 13.37 -15.66 -15.68
N LEU A 345 14.20 -14.94 -16.42
CA LEU A 345 15.28 -14.09 -15.90
C LEU A 345 14.75 -12.78 -15.31
N SER A 346 13.75 -12.17 -15.93
CA SER A 346 13.14 -10.93 -15.47
C SER A 346 12.32 -11.13 -14.18
N LYS A 347 11.65 -12.27 -14.06
CA LYS A 347 10.91 -12.64 -12.85
C LYS A 347 11.86 -13.15 -11.77
N ARG A 348 12.07 -12.38 -10.73
CA ARG A 348 12.93 -12.72 -9.56
C ARG A 348 12.43 -13.92 -8.74
N SER A 349 11.35 -14.57 -9.14
CA SER A 349 10.77 -15.73 -8.47
C SER A 349 11.58 -16.98 -8.79
N CYS A 350 12.18 -17.59 -7.78
CA CYS A 350 12.88 -18.89 -7.86
C CYS A 350 12.02 -19.99 -8.52
N TYR A 351 10.72 -19.84 -8.45
CA TYR A 351 9.74 -20.80 -8.90
C TYR A 351 9.62 -20.85 -10.44
N VAL A 352 9.67 -19.72 -11.13
CA VAL A 352 9.65 -19.67 -12.60
C VAL A 352 10.90 -20.36 -13.15
N LYS A 353 12.05 -20.12 -12.52
CA LYS A 353 13.32 -20.79 -12.90
C LYS A 353 13.25 -22.31 -12.76
N THR A 354 12.72 -22.81 -11.64
CA THR A 354 12.62 -24.25 -11.38
C THR A 354 11.63 -24.92 -12.34
N SER A 355 10.51 -24.28 -12.61
CA SER A 355 9.49 -24.80 -13.53
C SER A 355 9.95 -24.76 -14.99
N PHE A 356 10.78 -23.79 -15.37
CA PHE A 356 11.40 -23.70 -16.69
C PHE A 356 12.38 -24.86 -16.94
N PHE A 357 13.23 -25.22 -15.98
CA PHE A 357 14.09 -26.40 -16.07
C PHE A 357 13.29 -27.69 -16.26
N MET A 358 12.13 -27.81 -15.62
CA MET A 358 11.24 -28.97 -15.77
C MET A 358 10.55 -29.06 -17.15
N LEU A 359 10.42 -27.95 -17.89
CA LEU A 359 9.89 -27.94 -19.26
C LEU A 359 10.87 -28.48 -20.30
N HIS A 360 12.18 -28.28 -20.08
CA HIS A 360 13.22 -28.64 -21.07
C HIS A 360 13.97 -29.93 -20.74
N TYR A 361 13.87 -30.42 -19.51
CA TYR A 361 14.53 -31.66 -19.06
C TYR A 361 13.52 -32.54 -18.33
N PRO A 362 12.78 -33.40 -19.05
CA PRO A 362 11.79 -34.31 -18.46
C PRO A 362 12.37 -35.39 -17.53
N HIS A 363 13.72 -35.51 -17.49
CA HIS A 363 14.42 -36.39 -16.54
C HIS A 363 15.21 -35.52 -15.56
N PRO A 364 15.09 -35.72 -14.23
CA PRO A 364 15.89 -34.98 -13.25
C PRO A 364 17.37 -35.27 -13.52
N PRO A 365 18.26 -34.26 -13.51
CA PRO A 365 19.69 -34.51 -13.53
C PRO A 365 20.05 -35.35 -12.31
N ILE A 366 20.85 -36.37 -12.56
CA ILE A 366 21.43 -37.28 -11.57
C ILE A 366 21.98 -36.44 -10.42
N GLN A 367 21.55 -36.73 -9.20
CA GLN A 367 22.11 -36.13 -7.97
C GLN A 367 23.63 -36.24 -7.99
N GLY A 368 24.34 -35.13 -8.15
CA GLY A 368 25.80 -35.16 -8.14
C GLY A 368 26.54 -33.91 -8.58
N ALA A 369 25.89 -32.81 -8.91
CA ALA A 369 26.57 -31.57 -9.33
C ALA A 369 25.99 -30.32 -8.69
N LEU A 370 26.07 -30.21 -7.38
CA LEU A 370 25.94 -28.96 -6.62
C LEU A 370 26.83 -29.11 -5.38
N THR A 371 28.13 -28.86 -5.55
CA THR A 371 29.03 -28.37 -4.50
C THR A 371 29.39 -26.93 -4.80
#